data_6583646b886d3b0bc0750a30d9baa131
#
_entry.id   6583646b886d3b0bc0750a30d9baa131
#
_cell.length_a   1.000
_cell.length_b   1.000
_cell.length_c   1.000
_cell.angle_alpha   90.00
_cell.angle_beta   90.00
_cell.angle_gamma   90.00
#
_symmetry.space_group_name_H-M   'P 1'
#
loop_
_entity.id
_entity.type
_entity.pdbx_description
1 polymer ?
#
loop_
_entity_poly.entity_id
_entity_poly.type
_entity_poly.pdbx_seq_one_letter_code
_entity_poly.pdbx_strand_id
1 'polypeptide(L)'
;MQSNPGLFMFLIFMLAPTLGWTQDHLPLANAATAARIRVNDPQETQTYFGDSQPETASDTRYATIDEATGPFVPPEPGTASLDPIVQPLPEYTDLSSSEEARFASPFSNDSSQFDIGLNLYSAPPFAGGLIVFGPNVAMKIGGFVKADFIYDFNPIDSTDSFVTTSIPVDAPPRTNSRFHARQSRLSFDTRWLSDDRVVRIYVEGDFFSEDDQFRLRQAFGEVGSLLVGRTWTTFTDVAAAPATLDFEGSVSNVNRRQAQARWTQMIFHEDLKLALAVEDTRFIIDAPTGITGEARNPSPDFVGHLRLDRERAQIQVASLFRVVGFQPTGQPVITRSAWGLNFTGVYLVTETTKVYSQILFGEGIGSYRDLPDAAPTAVDQGGLLPMFGWMIGATHNWNESLSSNFTYAQNDLGTTAFQNPNDVDQTTYLSANLIWSPLERVKVGVEYLYGTRKNVNGAMGDAHRLQASFIFDLP
;
A
#
# COMPACT_ATOMS: atom_id res chain seq x y z
N MET A 1 -4.16 -17.48 45.22
CA MET A 1 -3.95 -16.04 44.93
C MET A 1 -3.36 -16.00 43.51
N GLN A 2 -4.24 -15.87 42.54
CA GLN A 2 -3.86 -15.74 41.10
C GLN A 2 -3.78 -14.26 40.80
N SER A 3 -2.61 -13.79 40.41
CA SER A 3 -2.36 -12.42 39.94
C SER A 3 -2.83 -12.28 38.52
N ASN A 4 -3.70 -11.34 38.28
CA ASN A 4 -4.32 -11.00 37.01
C ASN A 4 -3.37 -10.07 36.19
N PRO A 5 -2.80 -10.43 35.02
CA PRO A 5 -1.86 -9.59 34.28
C PRO A 5 -2.53 -8.53 33.38
N GLY A 6 -3.84 -8.34 33.47
CA GLY A 6 -4.59 -7.44 32.59
C GLY A 6 -4.51 -5.95 32.89
N LEU A 7 -3.81 -5.51 33.94
CA LEU A 7 -3.85 -4.11 34.40
C LEU A 7 -2.61 -3.28 34.09
N PHE A 8 -1.59 -3.84 33.42
CA PHE A 8 -0.34 -3.14 33.18
C PHE A 8 -0.21 -2.46 31.81
N MET A 9 -1.18 -2.67 30.90
CA MET A 9 -1.07 -2.18 29.52
C MET A 9 -1.83 -0.87 29.26
N PHE A 10 -2.58 -0.33 30.25
CA PHE A 10 -3.39 0.90 30.07
C PHE A 10 -2.69 2.19 30.55
N LEU A 11 -1.48 2.12 31.13
CA LEU A 11 -0.84 3.28 31.77
C LEU A 11 0.29 3.94 30.95
N ILE A 12 0.59 3.48 29.73
CA ILE A 12 1.62 4.11 28.87
C ILE A 12 1.04 5.19 27.94
N PHE A 13 -0.27 5.35 27.87
CA PHE A 13 -0.94 6.28 26.95
C PHE A 13 -1.18 7.70 27.48
N MET A 14 -0.73 8.07 28.69
CA MET A 14 -1.04 9.37 29.30
C MET A 14 0.20 10.14 29.80
N LEU A 15 1.30 10.17 29.03
CA LEU A 15 2.40 11.11 29.29
C LEU A 15 3.01 11.60 27.98
N ALA A 16 2.28 12.48 27.28
CA ALA A 16 2.89 13.36 26.29
C ALA A 16 3.31 14.66 27.00
N PRO A 17 4.58 15.06 26.99
CA PRO A 17 4.95 16.37 27.46
C PRO A 17 4.49 17.42 26.43
N THR A 18 3.68 18.38 26.88
CA THR A 18 3.38 19.63 26.17
C THR A 18 4.67 20.43 26.07
N LEU A 19 5.39 20.32 24.96
CA LEU A 19 6.42 21.27 24.59
C LEU A 19 5.76 22.47 23.95
N GLY A 20 5.63 23.54 24.72
CA GLY A 20 5.19 24.83 24.27
C GLY A 20 6.24 25.46 23.36
N TRP A 21 5.86 25.73 22.12
CA TRP A 21 6.63 26.56 21.19
C TRP A 21 6.10 28.00 21.27
N THR A 22 6.97 28.91 21.66
CA THR A 22 6.68 30.37 21.63
C THR A 22 6.79 30.85 20.17
N GLN A 23 5.70 31.41 19.68
CA GLN A 23 5.65 32.12 18.38
C GLN A 23 6.23 33.51 18.55
N ASP A 24 7.34 33.79 17.86
CA ASP A 24 7.76 35.18 17.58
C ASP A 24 7.23 35.58 16.19
N HIS A 25 6.36 36.59 16.20
CA HIS A 25 5.78 37.18 15.00
C HIS A 25 6.78 38.13 14.31
N LEU A 26 7.11 37.87 13.05
CA LEU A 26 7.72 38.83 12.13
C LEU A 26 6.88 38.99 10.86
N PRO A 27 6.90 40.16 10.20
CA PRO A 27 5.88 40.59 9.25
C PRO A 27 6.02 39.94 7.85
N LEU A 28 4.85 39.77 7.21
CA LEU A 28 4.60 39.26 5.89
C LEU A 28 5.45 39.90 4.79
N ALA A 29 6.28 39.13 4.14
CA ALA A 29 6.85 39.41 2.83
C ALA A 29 6.31 38.45 1.80
N ASN A 30 6.04 38.95 0.60
CA ASN A 30 5.36 38.39 -0.55
C ASN A 30 5.50 36.87 -0.75
N ALA A 31 4.37 36.21 -0.95
CA ALA A 31 4.24 34.79 -1.25
C ALA A 31 4.99 34.38 -2.54
N ALA A 32 6.05 33.67 -2.39
CA ALA A 32 6.77 33.02 -3.48
C ALA A 32 6.31 31.57 -3.61
N THR A 33 5.97 31.12 -4.82
CA THR A 33 5.51 29.76 -5.12
C THR A 33 6.69 28.79 -5.12
N ALA A 34 6.74 27.86 -4.19
CA ALA A 34 7.71 26.76 -4.21
C ALA A 34 7.30 25.70 -5.24
N ALA A 35 8.27 25.21 -6.03
CA ALA A 35 8.04 24.13 -6.98
C ALA A 35 8.22 22.78 -6.30
N ARG A 36 7.26 21.86 -6.48
CA ARG A 36 7.38 20.46 -6.06
C ARG A 36 8.13 19.64 -7.09
N ILE A 37 9.18 18.97 -6.66
CA ILE A 37 9.94 18.03 -7.49
C ILE A 37 9.70 16.62 -6.98
N ARG A 38 9.05 15.80 -7.81
CA ARG A 38 8.92 14.35 -7.58
C ARG A 38 10.01 13.63 -8.34
N VAL A 39 10.63 12.63 -7.72
CA VAL A 39 11.43 11.66 -8.45
C VAL A 39 10.45 10.77 -9.20
N ASN A 40 10.44 10.89 -10.53
CA ASN A 40 9.52 10.17 -11.40
C ASN A 40 9.71 8.66 -11.28
N ASP A 41 8.60 7.94 -11.22
CA ASP A 41 8.54 6.53 -11.60
C ASP A 41 8.93 6.42 -13.09
N PRO A 42 9.79 5.49 -13.50
CA PRO A 42 10.13 5.28 -14.93
C PRO A 42 8.91 5.02 -15.82
N GLN A 43 7.73 4.84 -15.27
CA GLN A 43 6.47 4.68 -16.02
C GLN A 43 5.71 5.98 -16.30
N GLU A 44 6.11 7.13 -15.72
CA GLU A 44 5.46 8.44 -15.97
C GLU A 44 6.14 9.31 -17.03
N THR A 45 7.19 8.85 -17.70
CA THR A 45 7.81 9.61 -18.79
C THR A 45 7.16 9.24 -20.12
N GLN A 46 5.95 9.72 -20.37
CA GLN A 46 5.51 9.97 -21.75
C GLN A 46 4.67 11.24 -21.81
N THR A 47 5.14 12.09 -22.73
CA THR A 47 4.46 13.16 -23.44
C THR A 47 4.45 14.54 -22.86
N TYR A 48 5.41 15.33 -23.32
CA TYR A 48 5.16 16.68 -23.85
C TYR A 48 6.17 16.98 -24.96
N PHE A 49 5.79 16.74 -26.22
CA PHE A 49 6.26 17.52 -27.36
C PHE A 49 5.14 17.60 -28.40
N GLY A 50 4.85 18.83 -28.77
CA GLY A 50 3.81 19.20 -29.67
C GLY A 50 4.14 19.03 -31.15
N ASP A 51 3.07 19.06 -31.90
CA ASP A 51 2.87 19.43 -33.30
C ASP A 51 3.97 19.18 -34.34
N SER A 52 3.68 18.27 -35.25
CA SER A 52 3.75 18.56 -36.70
C SER A 52 2.98 17.50 -37.53
N GLN A 53 2.31 18.00 -38.53
CA GLN A 53 1.32 17.51 -39.47
C GLN A 53 1.76 16.29 -40.34
N PRO A 54 0.84 15.70 -41.11
CA PRO A 54 0.91 14.29 -41.52
C PRO A 54 1.52 14.10 -42.93
N GLU A 55 2.21 12.99 -43.18
CA GLU A 55 2.46 12.50 -44.51
C GLU A 55 1.97 11.07 -44.76
N THR A 56 1.10 11.02 -45.69
CA THR A 56 0.66 10.02 -46.68
C THR A 56 1.06 8.55 -46.57
N ALA A 57 0.01 7.78 -46.79
CA ALA A 57 -0.10 6.35 -47.00
C ALA A 57 0.91 5.73 -47.96
N SER A 58 1.37 4.52 -47.66
CA SER A 58 1.75 3.53 -48.65
C SER A 58 1.34 2.12 -48.23
N ASP A 59 0.58 1.53 -49.13
CA ASP A 59 0.17 0.15 -49.28
C ASP A 59 1.19 -0.89 -48.79
N THR A 60 0.76 -1.85 -47.99
CA THR A 60 1.42 -3.15 -47.94
C THR A 60 0.39 -4.29 -47.75
N ARG A 61 0.40 -5.15 -48.72
CA ARG A 61 -0.48 -6.25 -49.09
C ARG A 61 -0.59 -7.32 -47.99
N TYR A 62 -1.78 -7.78 -47.75
CA TYR A 62 -2.09 -9.04 -47.08
C TYR A 62 -1.64 -10.22 -47.94
N ALA A 63 -0.85 -11.12 -47.33
CA ALA A 63 -0.60 -12.44 -47.89
C ALA A 63 -1.62 -13.43 -47.33
N THR A 64 -2.43 -13.99 -48.17
CA THR A 64 -3.33 -15.11 -47.88
C THR A 64 -2.53 -16.38 -47.72
N ILE A 65 -2.77 -17.11 -46.63
CA ILE A 65 -2.26 -18.47 -46.42
C ILE A 65 -3.37 -19.45 -46.81
N ASP A 66 -3.07 -20.31 -47.77
CA ASP A 66 -3.91 -21.35 -48.30
C ASP A 66 -4.24 -22.44 -47.25
N GLU A 67 -5.47 -22.91 -47.35
CA GLU A 67 -6.01 -24.08 -46.63
C GLU A 67 -5.29 -25.37 -47.06
N ALA A 68 -4.74 -26.12 -46.12
CA ALA A 68 -4.41 -27.53 -46.29
C ALA A 68 -5.27 -28.35 -45.33
N THR A 69 -6.38 -28.87 -45.86
CA THR A 69 -7.25 -29.82 -45.20
C THR A 69 -6.65 -31.24 -45.26
N GLY A 70 -6.35 -31.82 -44.09
CA GLY A 70 -6.16 -33.24 -43.90
C GLY A 70 -6.86 -33.70 -42.62
N PRO A 71 -7.58 -34.86 -42.63
CA PRO A 71 -8.33 -35.28 -41.44
C PRO A 71 -7.40 -35.76 -40.31
N PHE A 72 -7.60 -35.18 -39.13
CA PHE A 72 -6.93 -35.62 -37.91
C PHE A 72 -7.53 -36.94 -37.44
N VAL A 73 -6.71 -38.01 -37.38
CA VAL A 73 -7.04 -39.28 -36.71
C VAL A 73 -6.44 -39.23 -35.32
N PRO A 74 -7.23 -39.31 -34.23
CA PRO A 74 -6.70 -39.40 -32.89
C PRO A 74 -6.08 -40.80 -32.62
N PRO A 75 -4.96 -40.90 -31.90
CA PRO A 75 -4.40 -42.17 -31.46
C PRO A 75 -5.27 -42.78 -30.36
N GLU A 76 -5.42 -44.12 -30.39
CA GLU A 76 -6.13 -44.89 -29.39
C GLU A 76 -5.48 -44.79 -27.99
N PRO A 77 -6.28 -44.87 -26.91
CA PRO A 77 -5.76 -44.76 -25.54
C PRO A 77 -5.04 -46.06 -25.13
N GLY A 78 -3.73 -46.02 -25.09
CA GLY A 78 -2.93 -47.03 -24.45
C GLY A 78 -3.07 -46.96 -22.93
N THR A 79 -3.58 -48.04 -22.34
CA THR A 79 -3.63 -48.27 -20.90
C THR A 79 -2.22 -48.44 -20.35
N ALA A 80 -1.65 -47.39 -19.80
CA ALA A 80 -0.49 -47.45 -18.93
C ALA A 80 -0.95 -47.14 -17.50
N SER A 81 -1.01 -48.15 -16.68
CA SER A 81 -1.13 -48.06 -15.22
C SER A 81 0.12 -47.36 -14.66
N LEU A 82 -0.02 -46.14 -14.20
CA LEU A 82 0.99 -45.48 -13.39
C LEU A 82 0.46 -45.44 -11.95
N ASP A 83 0.94 -46.38 -11.15
CA ASP A 83 0.82 -46.29 -9.69
C ASP A 83 1.66 -45.09 -9.20
N PRO A 84 1.09 -44.10 -8.52
CA PRO A 84 1.86 -43.04 -7.92
C PRO A 84 2.52 -43.56 -6.66
N ILE A 85 3.84 -43.70 -6.66
CA ILE A 85 4.61 -43.86 -5.42
C ILE A 85 4.62 -42.51 -4.72
N VAL A 86 3.61 -42.29 -3.88
CA VAL A 86 3.58 -41.16 -2.94
C VAL A 86 4.20 -41.63 -1.64
N GLN A 87 5.46 -41.26 -1.39
CA GLN A 87 6.00 -41.38 -0.03
C GLN A 87 5.42 -40.22 0.78
N PRO A 88 4.87 -40.46 1.98
CA PRO A 88 4.41 -39.39 2.86
C PRO A 88 5.63 -38.59 3.36
N LEU A 89 5.62 -37.30 3.07
CA LEU A 89 6.53 -36.33 3.69
C LEU A 89 6.20 -36.21 5.18
N PRO A 90 7.17 -35.89 6.05
CA PRO A 90 6.93 -35.77 7.48
C PRO A 90 5.88 -34.70 7.77
N GLU A 91 4.95 -35.00 8.67
CA GLU A 91 3.95 -34.11 9.21
C GLU A 91 4.63 -32.87 9.80
N TYR A 92 4.52 -31.79 9.08
CA TYR A 92 4.81 -30.46 9.63
C TYR A 92 3.51 -29.95 10.25
N THR A 93 3.48 -29.82 11.57
CA THR A 93 2.33 -29.27 12.30
C THR A 93 2.17 -27.80 11.94
N ASP A 94 1.15 -27.55 11.15
CA ASP A 94 0.71 -26.23 10.70
C ASP A 94 0.03 -25.47 11.85
N LEU A 95 0.74 -24.52 12.45
CA LEU A 95 0.22 -23.62 13.48
C LEU A 95 0.06 -22.16 13.00
N SER A 96 0.47 -21.83 11.76
CA SER A 96 0.53 -20.44 11.32
C SER A 96 -0.65 -19.96 10.49
N SER A 97 -1.31 -20.84 9.73
CA SER A 97 -2.30 -20.46 8.72
C SER A 97 -3.62 -19.91 9.28
N SER A 98 -3.99 -20.28 10.51
CA SER A 98 -5.24 -19.80 11.10
C SER A 98 -5.12 -18.43 11.80
N GLU A 99 -3.92 -18.03 12.20
CA GLU A 99 -3.71 -16.82 12.99
C GLU A 99 -3.49 -15.57 12.13
N GLU A 100 -2.70 -15.67 11.05
CA GLU A 100 -2.54 -14.54 10.12
C GLU A 100 -3.85 -14.20 9.40
N ALA A 101 -4.69 -15.18 9.09
CA ALA A 101 -6.01 -14.96 8.52
C ALA A 101 -6.96 -14.20 9.48
N ARG A 102 -6.77 -14.33 10.80
CA ARG A 102 -7.58 -13.59 11.80
C ARG A 102 -7.22 -12.11 11.88
N PHE A 103 -5.97 -11.75 11.56
CA PHE A 103 -5.50 -10.37 11.59
C PHE A 103 -5.59 -9.68 10.23
N ALA A 104 -5.73 -10.44 9.14
CA ALA A 104 -5.93 -9.88 7.82
C ALA A 104 -7.23 -9.05 7.78
N SER A 105 -7.18 -7.86 7.19
CA SER A 105 -8.39 -7.13 6.86
C SER A 105 -9.20 -7.99 5.88
N PRO A 106 -10.50 -8.22 6.09
CA PRO A 106 -11.33 -8.94 5.13
C PRO A 106 -11.36 -8.28 3.74
N PHE A 107 -10.81 -7.06 3.62
CA PHE A 107 -10.68 -6.27 2.39
C PHE A 107 -9.24 -5.98 1.99
N SER A 108 -8.23 -6.39 2.77
CA SER A 108 -6.90 -6.48 2.23
C SER A 108 -6.89 -7.68 1.28
N ASN A 109 -7.34 -7.48 0.05
CA ASN A 109 -7.13 -8.42 -1.04
C ASN A 109 -5.64 -8.46 -1.41
N ASP A 110 -4.79 -8.36 -0.41
CA ASP A 110 -3.38 -8.59 -0.56
C ASP A 110 -3.16 -10.09 -0.50
N SER A 111 -3.30 -10.71 -1.67
CA SER A 111 -3.01 -12.12 -1.87
C SER A 111 -1.56 -12.49 -1.54
N SER A 112 -0.69 -11.51 -1.28
CA SER A 112 0.65 -11.73 -0.74
C SER A 112 0.66 -12.19 0.73
N GLN A 113 -0.47 -12.02 1.45
CA GLN A 113 -0.65 -12.55 2.81
C GLN A 113 -1.04 -14.03 2.84
N PHE A 114 -1.26 -14.69 1.71
CA PHE A 114 -1.41 -16.14 1.71
C PHE A 114 -0.09 -16.77 2.16
N ASP A 115 -0.21 -17.40 3.26
CA ASP A 115 0.80 -18.04 4.06
C ASP A 115 1.82 -18.82 3.22
N ILE A 116 3.10 -18.47 3.39
CA ILE A 116 4.25 -19.14 2.80
C ILE A 116 4.43 -20.56 3.36
N GLY A 117 3.81 -20.85 4.50
CA GLY A 117 3.88 -22.14 5.17
C GLY A 117 2.98 -23.24 4.59
N LEU A 118 2.01 -22.89 3.72
CA LEU A 118 1.15 -23.90 3.12
C LEU A 118 1.93 -24.80 2.18
N ASN A 119 2.02 -26.05 2.55
CA ASN A 119 2.54 -27.09 1.69
C ASN A 119 1.67 -27.20 0.43
N LEU A 120 2.13 -26.62 -0.66
CA LEU A 120 1.45 -26.54 -1.95
C LEU A 120 1.02 -27.88 -2.52
N TYR A 121 1.54 -28.96 -1.98
CA TYR A 121 1.37 -30.32 -2.50
C TYR A 121 0.54 -31.23 -1.58
N SER A 122 0.10 -30.74 -0.42
CA SER A 122 -0.88 -31.44 0.41
C SER A 122 -2.30 -31.13 -0.08
N ALA A 123 -3.15 -32.13 -0.27
CA ALA A 123 -4.49 -32.00 -0.87
C ALA A 123 -5.50 -31.28 0.05
N PRO A 124 -6.21 -30.25 -0.40
CA PRO A 124 -6.00 -29.43 -1.58
C PRO A 124 -4.96 -28.35 -1.29
N PRO A 125 -3.75 -28.49 -1.80
CA PRO A 125 -2.59 -27.74 -1.29
C PRO A 125 -2.56 -26.29 -1.66
N PHE A 126 -3.19 -25.98 -2.76
CA PHE A 126 -3.26 -24.62 -3.31
C PHE A 126 -4.69 -24.43 -3.78
N ALA A 127 -5.59 -24.26 -2.81
CA ALA A 127 -7.03 -24.21 -3.06
C ALA A 127 -7.36 -23.28 -4.24
N GLY A 128 -7.97 -23.81 -5.30
CA GLY A 128 -8.22 -23.12 -6.55
C GLY A 128 -7.01 -22.98 -7.49
N GLY A 129 -5.87 -23.59 -7.16
CA GLY A 129 -4.69 -23.61 -8.05
C GLY A 129 -4.84 -24.65 -9.17
N LEU A 130 -4.35 -24.28 -10.36
CA LEU A 130 -4.27 -25.14 -11.53
C LEU A 130 -2.85 -25.67 -11.66
N ILE A 131 -2.70 -26.94 -12.01
CA ILE A 131 -1.41 -27.51 -12.41
C ILE A 131 -1.09 -27.00 -13.81
N VAL A 132 0.01 -26.24 -13.94
CA VAL A 132 0.47 -25.67 -15.21
C VAL A 132 1.97 -25.96 -15.38
N PHE A 133 2.43 -26.04 -16.63
CA PHE A 133 3.87 -26.26 -16.94
C PHE A 133 4.48 -27.52 -16.30
N GLY A 134 3.68 -28.59 -16.10
CA GLY A 134 4.13 -29.88 -15.56
C GLY A 134 3.63 -30.17 -14.14
N PRO A 135 3.84 -31.39 -13.64
CA PRO A 135 3.19 -31.88 -12.41
C PRO A 135 3.62 -31.16 -11.13
N ASN A 136 4.73 -30.43 -11.16
CA ASN A 136 5.33 -29.80 -9.98
C ASN A 136 5.13 -28.29 -9.93
N VAL A 137 4.35 -27.69 -10.85
CA VAL A 137 4.10 -26.26 -10.89
C VAL A 137 2.60 -26.00 -10.79
N ALA A 138 2.19 -25.29 -9.74
CA ALA A 138 0.82 -24.87 -9.54
C ALA A 138 0.70 -23.35 -9.69
N MET A 139 -0.35 -22.87 -10.35
CA MET A 139 -0.66 -21.45 -10.51
C MET A 139 -2.09 -21.18 -10.04
N LYS A 140 -2.26 -20.13 -9.27
CA LYS A 140 -3.56 -19.58 -8.90
C LYS A 140 -3.75 -18.24 -9.60
N ILE A 141 -4.89 -18.09 -10.27
CA ILE A 141 -5.37 -16.80 -10.78
C ILE A 141 -6.31 -16.24 -9.71
N GLY A 142 -6.04 -15.01 -9.25
CA GLY A 142 -6.83 -14.35 -8.22
C GLY A 142 -7.15 -12.92 -8.61
N GLY A 143 -7.81 -12.22 -7.71
CA GLY A 143 -8.19 -10.83 -7.89
C GLY A 143 -9.69 -10.64 -7.72
N PHE A 144 -10.20 -9.53 -8.23
CA PHE A 144 -11.61 -9.18 -8.13
C PHE A 144 -12.00 -8.16 -9.20
N VAL A 145 -13.27 -8.11 -9.53
CA VAL A 145 -13.89 -6.98 -10.22
C VAL A 145 -14.55 -6.09 -9.16
N LYS A 146 -14.25 -4.79 -9.18
CA LYS A 146 -14.84 -3.82 -8.27
C LYS A 146 -15.38 -2.62 -9.03
N ALA A 147 -16.64 -2.29 -8.80
CA ALA A 147 -17.32 -1.12 -9.32
C ALA A 147 -17.64 -0.16 -8.16
N ASP A 148 -17.24 1.10 -8.30
CA ASP A 148 -17.40 2.15 -7.29
C ASP A 148 -18.29 3.26 -7.80
N PHE A 149 -19.35 3.58 -7.03
CA PHE A 149 -20.19 4.77 -7.16
C PHE A 149 -19.78 5.76 -6.08
N ILE A 150 -19.31 6.93 -6.48
CA ILE A 150 -18.78 7.95 -5.60
C ILE A 150 -19.62 9.22 -5.75
N TYR A 151 -19.94 9.85 -4.61
CA TYR A 151 -20.57 11.16 -4.58
C TYR A 151 -19.84 12.06 -3.57
N ASP A 152 -19.24 13.14 -4.08
CA ASP A 152 -18.58 14.17 -3.29
C ASP A 152 -19.56 15.32 -3.02
N PHE A 153 -19.74 15.64 -1.74
CA PHE A 153 -20.58 16.75 -1.29
C PHE A 153 -19.85 18.08 -1.30
N ASN A 154 -18.51 18.04 -1.24
CA ASN A 154 -17.62 19.17 -1.19
C ASN A 154 -16.53 19.05 -2.28
N PRO A 155 -15.84 20.14 -2.64
CA PRO A 155 -14.74 20.09 -3.58
C PRO A 155 -13.63 19.14 -3.09
N ILE A 156 -13.22 18.23 -3.96
CA ILE A 156 -12.02 17.42 -3.83
C ILE A 156 -11.48 17.16 -5.24
N ASP A 157 -10.18 17.34 -5.46
CA ASP A 157 -9.61 17.21 -6.81
C ASP A 157 -9.35 15.75 -7.18
N SER A 158 -9.14 14.87 -6.19
CA SER A 158 -9.05 13.43 -6.41
C SER A 158 -10.45 12.80 -6.41
N THR A 159 -11.05 12.61 -7.59
CA THR A 159 -12.42 12.13 -7.74
C THR A 159 -12.58 10.62 -7.66
N ASP A 160 -11.52 9.85 -7.90
CA ASP A 160 -11.54 8.37 -7.94
C ASP A 160 -11.08 7.72 -6.63
N SER A 161 -10.42 8.50 -5.74
CA SER A 161 -10.00 8.09 -4.39
C SER A 161 -10.09 9.28 -3.43
N PHE A 162 -10.15 9.03 -2.12
CA PHE A 162 -10.34 10.09 -1.13
C PHE A 162 -8.98 10.59 -0.59
N VAL A 163 -8.25 11.35 -1.43
CA VAL A 163 -6.94 11.91 -1.09
C VAL A 163 -7.10 13.25 -0.37
N THR A 164 -6.93 13.29 0.93
CA THR A 164 -7.18 14.49 1.74
C THR A 164 -6.25 15.66 1.40
N THR A 165 -5.05 15.39 0.89
CA THR A 165 -4.12 16.44 0.42
C THR A 165 -4.61 17.13 -0.86
N SER A 166 -5.58 16.56 -1.58
CA SER A 166 -6.22 17.14 -2.76
C SER A 166 -7.47 17.96 -2.44
N ILE A 167 -7.87 18.06 -1.17
CA ILE A 167 -8.97 18.93 -0.75
C ILE A 167 -8.55 20.38 -0.96
N PRO A 168 -9.23 21.15 -1.84
CA PRO A 168 -8.88 22.54 -2.04
C PRO A 168 -9.32 23.40 -0.84
N VAL A 169 -8.51 24.40 -0.53
CA VAL A 169 -8.80 25.37 0.52
C VAL A 169 -9.41 26.62 -0.14
N ASP A 170 -10.45 27.18 0.47
CA ASP A 170 -11.18 28.37 -0.02
C ASP A 170 -11.82 28.20 -1.41
N ALA A 171 -12.12 26.98 -1.83
CA ALA A 171 -12.83 26.72 -3.08
C ALA A 171 -14.35 26.94 -2.94
N PRO A 172 -15.04 27.42 -3.99
CA PRO A 172 -16.49 27.50 -3.99
C PRO A 172 -17.12 26.12 -3.85
N PRO A 173 -18.29 25.99 -3.20
CA PRO A 173 -19.00 24.72 -3.08
C PRO A 173 -19.20 24.05 -4.43
N ARG A 174 -18.86 22.77 -4.54
CA ARG A 174 -18.97 21.97 -5.74
C ARG A 174 -19.25 20.52 -5.35
N THR A 175 -20.22 19.89 -5.97
CA THR A 175 -20.47 18.45 -5.87
C THR A 175 -19.92 17.73 -7.08
N ASN A 176 -19.59 16.46 -6.93
CA ASN A 176 -19.14 15.62 -8.02
C ASN A 176 -19.71 14.20 -7.87
N SER A 177 -19.99 13.55 -8.99
CA SER A 177 -20.36 12.13 -9.01
C SER A 177 -19.44 11.38 -9.96
N ARG A 178 -19.01 10.21 -9.55
CA ARG A 178 -18.12 9.35 -10.32
C ARG A 178 -18.59 7.91 -10.27
N PHE A 179 -18.46 7.21 -11.39
CA PHE A 179 -18.61 5.76 -11.48
C PHE A 179 -17.45 5.17 -12.24
N HIS A 180 -16.77 4.18 -11.66
CA HIS A 180 -15.63 3.54 -12.29
C HIS A 180 -15.42 2.11 -11.77
N ALA A 181 -14.60 1.33 -12.50
CA ALA A 181 -14.17 -0.01 -12.10
C ALA A 181 -12.64 -0.15 -11.99
N ARG A 182 -11.92 0.97 -11.84
CA ARG A 182 -10.44 1.08 -11.89
C ARG A 182 -9.73 0.28 -10.80
N GLN A 183 -10.39 0.02 -9.67
CA GLN A 183 -9.84 -0.80 -8.58
C GLN A 183 -9.85 -2.31 -8.87
N SER A 184 -10.51 -2.74 -9.94
CA SER A 184 -10.48 -4.15 -10.35
C SER A 184 -9.05 -4.64 -10.46
N ARG A 185 -8.82 -5.86 -9.99
CA ARG A 185 -7.48 -6.39 -9.77
C ARG A 185 -7.35 -7.78 -10.37
N LEU A 186 -6.16 -8.08 -10.88
CA LEU A 186 -5.79 -9.38 -11.37
C LEU A 186 -4.45 -9.80 -10.77
N SER A 187 -4.34 -11.04 -10.30
CA SER A 187 -3.11 -11.58 -9.75
C SER A 187 -2.83 -13.01 -10.23
N PHE A 188 -1.55 -13.34 -10.28
CA PHE A 188 -1.02 -14.65 -10.60
C PHE A 188 -0.05 -15.06 -9.50
N ASP A 189 -0.36 -16.14 -8.77
CA ASP A 189 0.51 -16.75 -7.78
C ASP A 189 0.96 -18.12 -8.31
N THR A 190 2.22 -18.19 -8.71
CA THR A 190 2.81 -19.43 -9.27
C THR A 190 3.83 -19.97 -8.31
N ARG A 191 3.74 -21.24 -7.99
CA ARG A 191 4.63 -21.91 -7.02
C ARG A 191 5.08 -23.28 -7.54
N TRP A 192 6.30 -23.64 -7.15
CA TRP A 192 6.85 -24.98 -7.42
C TRP A 192 7.84 -25.39 -6.34
N LEU A 193 8.08 -26.68 -6.24
CA LEU A 193 9.08 -27.25 -5.35
C LEU A 193 10.41 -27.39 -6.12
N SER A 194 11.48 -26.85 -5.58
CA SER A 194 12.86 -27.04 -6.06
C SER A 194 13.74 -27.43 -4.88
N ASP A 195 14.25 -28.64 -4.91
CA ASP A 195 15.04 -29.23 -3.83
C ASP A 195 14.29 -29.11 -2.53
N ASP A 196 13.54 -29.31 -1.91
CA ASP A 196 12.85 -29.13 -0.62
C ASP A 196 12.46 -27.68 -0.29
N ARG A 197 12.56 -26.75 -1.26
CA ARG A 197 12.16 -25.36 -1.07
C ARG A 197 11.03 -24.97 -2.02
N VAL A 198 10.02 -24.31 -1.46
CA VAL A 198 8.99 -23.69 -2.27
C VAL A 198 9.57 -22.43 -2.88
N VAL A 199 9.52 -22.34 -4.22
CA VAL A 199 9.77 -21.11 -4.97
C VAL A 199 8.43 -20.53 -5.37
N ARG A 200 8.23 -19.24 -5.14
CA ARG A 200 7.01 -18.51 -5.46
C ARG A 200 7.32 -17.35 -6.37
N ILE A 201 6.48 -17.15 -7.38
CA ILE A 201 6.40 -15.90 -8.16
C ILE A 201 4.98 -15.36 -7.99
N TYR A 202 4.91 -14.08 -7.62
CA TYR A 202 3.64 -13.37 -7.48
C TYR A 202 3.64 -12.11 -8.35
N VAL A 203 2.59 -11.94 -9.15
CA VAL A 203 2.37 -10.75 -9.97
C VAL A 203 0.94 -10.26 -9.77
N GLU A 204 0.76 -8.98 -9.49
CA GLU A 204 -0.54 -8.34 -9.29
C GLU A 204 -0.57 -6.99 -9.98
N GLY A 205 -1.69 -6.67 -10.61
CA GLY A 205 -1.96 -5.34 -11.16
C GLY A 205 -3.42 -4.93 -11.02
N ASP A 206 -3.66 -3.63 -11.16
CA ASP A 206 -4.99 -3.02 -11.22
C ASP A 206 -5.08 -2.08 -12.44
N PHE A 207 -6.21 -1.40 -12.59
CA PHE A 207 -6.45 -0.42 -13.66
C PHE A 207 -6.51 1.02 -13.11
N PHE A 208 -5.95 1.26 -11.94
CA PHE A 208 -5.98 2.56 -11.26
C PHE A 208 -4.84 3.48 -11.75
N SER A 209 -4.77 3.70 -13.05
CA SER A 209 -3.86 4.63 -13.75
C SER A 209 -4.67 5.74 -14.42
N GLU A 210 -4.03 6.77 -15.01
CA GLU A 210 -4.74 7.91 -15.61
C GLU A 210 -5.71 7.50 -16.73
N ASP A 211 -5.32 6.57 -17.59
CA ASP A 211 -6.09 6.12 -18.75
C ASP A 211 -6.70 4.71 -18.58
N ASP A 212 -6.97 4.29 -17.35
CA ASP A 212 -7.45 2.93 -17.04
C ASP A 212 -6.51 1.82 -17.55
N GLN A 213 -5.21 2.14 -17.73
CA GLN A 213 -4.22 1.16 -18.15
C GLN A 213 -3.88 0.21 -17.00
N PHE A 214 -3.52 -1.02 -17.36
CA PHE A 214 -3.08 -2.01 -16.38
C PHE A 214 -1.77 -1.55 -15.72
N ARG A 215 -1.79 -1.41 -14.41
CA ARG A 215 -0.69 -0.91 -13.59
C ARG A 215 -0.13 -2.00 -12.69
N LEU A 216 1.20 -2.15 -12.69
CA LEU A 216 1.87 -3.10 -11.81
C LEU A 216 1.78 -2.67 -10.35
N ARG A 217 1.19 -3.51 -9.52
CA ARG A 217 1.12 -3.33 -8.06
C ARG A 217 2.24 -4.09 -7.36
N GLN A 218 2.32 -5.38 -7.60
CA GLN A 218 3.31 -6.27 -7.01
C GLN A 218 3.90 -7.18 -8.10
N ALA A 219 5.20 -7.45 -8.02
CA ALA A 219 5.89 -8.45 -8.81
C ALA A 219 7.14 -8.86 -8.03
N PHE A 220 7.13 -10.05 -7.46
CA PHE A 220 8.26 -10.54 -6.68
C PHE A 220 8.42 -12.05 -6.81
N GLY A 221 9.64 -12.50 -6.56
CA GLY A 221 10.00 -13.89 -6.34
C GLY A 221 10.38 -14.12 -4.89
N GLU A 222 10.07 -15.29 -4.38
CA GLU A 222 10.35 -15.68 -3.00
C GLU A 222 10.88 -17.11 -2.94
N VAL A 223 11.91 -17.32 -2.11
CA VAL A 223 12.48 -18.63 -1.83
C VAL A 223 13.02 -18.66 -0.41
N GLY A 224 12.43 -19.52 0.43
CA GLY A 224 12.76 -19.57 1.85
C GLY A 224 12.58 -18.21 2.53
N SER A 225 13.63 -17.69 3.15
CA SER A 225 13.62 -16.41 3.85
C SER A 225 13.85 -15.19 2.95
N LEU A 226 14.11 -15.36 1.67
CA LEU A 226 14.45 -14.28 0.74
C LEU A 226 13.30 -13.94 -0.18
N LEU A 227 12.93 -12.66 -0.23
CA LEU A 227 12.00 -12.07 -1.19
C LEU A 227 12.75 -11.01 -2.01
N VAL A 228 12.60 -11.04 -3.34
CA VAL A 228 13.18 -10.04 -4.25
C VAL A 228 12.13 -9.59 -5.26
N GLY A 229 11.94 -8.29 -5.40
CA GLY A 229 10.99 -7.68 -6.35
C GLY A 229 10.21 -6.55 -5.73
N ARG A 230 9.09 -6.18 -6.36
CA ARG A 230 8.23 -5.07 -5.91
C ARG A 230 7.06 -5.61 -5.09
N THR A 231 6.97 -5.19 -3.84
CA THR A 231 5.83 -5.48 -2.95
C THR A 231 5.71 -4.39 -1.87
N TRP A 232 4.87 -4.60 -0.88
CA TRP A 232 4.76 -3.71 0.28
C TRP A 232 6.12 -3.49 0.94
N THR A 233 6.45 -2.22 1.21
CA THR A 233 7.64 -1.87 1.96
C THR A 233 7.67 -2.61 3.30
N THR A 234 8.85 -2.99 3.75
CA THR A 234 9.07 -3.59 5.07
C THR A 234 8.68 -2.66 6.23
N PHE A 235 8.48 -1.36 5.93
CA PHE A 235 7.99 -0.35 6.86
C PHE A 235 6.46 -0.39 7.08
N THR A 236 5.72 -1.02 6.17
CA THR A 236 4.25 -1.21 6.24
C THR A 236 3.89 -2.39 7.15
N ASP A 237 2.75 -2.28 7.82
CA ASP A 237 2.06 -3.40 8.45
C ASP A 237 0.67 -3.55 7.84
N VAL A 238 0.53 -4.52 6.94
CA VAL A 238 -0.72 -4.76 6.21
C VAL A 238 -1.84 -5.25 7.15
N ALA A 239 -1.49 -5.98 8.23
CA ALA A 239 -2.48 -6.49 9.18
C ALA A 239 -3.20 -5.37 9.95
N ALA A 240 -2.50 -4.24 10.18
CA ALA A 240 -3.06 -3.05 10.82
C ALA A 240 -3.75 -2.10 9.83
N ALA A 241 -3.82 -2.45 8.53
CA ALA A 241 -4.51 -1.61 7.55
C ALA A 241 -6.03 -1.61 7.77
N PRO A 242 -6.70 -0.45 7.57
CA PRO A 242 -8.14 -0.35 7.69
C PRO A 242 -8.86 -1.05 6.54
N ALA A 243 -10.03 -1.63 6.83
CA ALA A 243 -10.91 -2.25 5.83
C ALA A 243 -11.81 -1.20 5.16
N THR A 244 -11.24 -0.32 4.35
CA THR A 244 -11.97 0.73 3.63
C THR A 244 -12.43 0.26 2.26
N LEU A 245 -13.53 0.81 1.76
CA LEU A 245 -13.94 0.68 0.35
C LEU A 245 -13.15 1.67 -0.52
N ASP A 246 -12.76 2.82 0.04
CA ASP A 246 -11.91 3.79 -0.65
C ASP A 246 -10.54 3.21 -0.99
N PHE A 247 -10.01 3.62 -2.15
CA PHE A 247 -8.71 3.13 -2.63
C PHE A 247 -7.53 3.65 -1.82
N GLU A 248 -7.55 4.93 -1.44
CA GLU A 248 -6.43 5.58 -0.74
C GLU A 248 -6.32 5.12 0.71
N GLY A 249 -7.45 5.05 1.40
CA GLY A 249 -7.52 4.71 2.81
C GLY A 249 -6.98 5.82 3.72
N SER A 250 -6.62 5.44 4.93
CA SER A 250 -6.26 6.36 6.03
C SER A 250 -4.97 7.14 5.77
N VAL A 251 -4.94 8.41 6.15
CA VAL A 251 -3.82 9.35 5.91
C VAL A 251 -2.51 8.98 6.59
N SER A 252 -2.52 8.26 7.70
CA SER A 252 -1.30 7.83 8.40
C SER A 252 -0.93 6.36 8.16
N ASN A 253 -1.78 5.60 7.46
CA ASN A 253 -1.47 4.23 7.11
C ASN A 253 -0.35 4.19 6.05
N VAL A 254 0.82 3.65 6.40
CA VAL A 254 1.89 3.43 5.43
C VAL A 254 1.45 2.36 4.44
N ASN A 255 1.17 2.74 3.19
CA ASN A 255 0.63 1.85 2.15
C ASN A 255 1.46 1.86 0.85
N ARG A 256 2.76 2.01 0.97
CA ARG A 256 3.68 2.12 -0.16
C ARG A 256 4.20 0.76 -0.62
N ARG A 257 4.33 0.57 -1.95
CA ARG A 257 4.99 -0.57 -2.57
C ARG A 257 6.23 -0.11 -3.32
N GLN A 258 7.34 -0.81 -3.13
CA GLN A 258 8.59 -0.49 -3.81
C GLN A 258 9.42 -1.74 -4.08
N ALA A 259 10.34 -1.67 -5.04
CA ALA A 259 11.28 -2.74 -5.32
C ALA A 259 12.20 -2.93 -4.11
N GLN A 260 12.47 -4.18 -3.75
CA GLN A 260 13.24 -4.52 -2.56
C GLN A 260 13.89 -5.89 -2.66
N ALA A 261 14.93 -6.08 -1.87
CA ALA A 261 15.41 -7.39 -1.45
C ALA A 261 15.22 -7.47 0.06
N ARG A 262 14.39 -8.41 0.52
CA ARG A 262 14.02 -8.57 1.93
C ARG A 262 14.37 -9.97 2.41
N TRP A 263 15.01 -10.03 3.55
CA TRP A 263 15.23 -11.25 4.29
C TRP A 263 14.37 -11.25 5.54
N THR A 264 13.61 -12.35 5.76
CA THR A 264 12.72 -12.51 6.91
C THR A 264 13.04 -13.80 7.62
N GLN A 265 13.19 -13.76 8.95
CA GLN A 265 13.52 -14.92 9.77
C GLN A 265 12.81 -14.87 11.10
N MET A 266 12.31 -16.01 11.56
CA MET A 266 11.90 -16.21 12.96
C MET A 266 13.15 -16.17 13.85
N ILE A 267 13.09 -15.42 14.95
CA ILE A 267 14.20 -15.26 15.89
C ILE A 267 13.70 -15.54 17.32
N PHE A 268 14.53 -16.21 18.13
CA PHE A 268 14.27 -16.54 19.54
C PHE A 268 13.03 -17.40 19.80
N HIS A 269 11.90 -17.11 19.16
CA HIS A 269 10.63 -17.81 19.28
C HIS A 269 9.89 -17.77 17.93
N GLU A 270 9.03 -18.78 17.65
CA GLU A 270 8.26 -18.86 16.40
C GLU A 270 7.32 -17.67 16.15
N ASP A 271 6.88 -17.02 17.24
CA ASP A 271 6.00 -15.85 17.17
C ASP A 271 6.73 -14.54 16.88
N LEU A 272 8.08 -14.52 16.91
CA LEU A 272 8.86 -13.29 16.72
C LEU A 272 9.61 -13.34 15.38
N LYS A 273 9.23 -12.45 14.48
CA LYS A 273 9.82 -12.33 13.14
C LYS A 273 10.68 -11.06 13.04
N LEU A 274 11.89 -11.21 12.51
CA LEU A 274 12.76 -10.12 12.09
C LEU A 274 12.76 -10.06 10.57
N ALA A 275 12.47 -8.89 10.00
CA ALA A 275 12.68 -8.63 8.58
C ALA A 275 13.69 -7.50 8.39
N LEU A 276 14.59 -7.66 7.42
CA LEU A 276 15.56 -6.65 7.01
C LEU A 276 15.49 -6.52 5.50
N ALA A 277 15.45 -5.29 4.99
CA ALA A 277 15.31 -5.02 3.57
C ALA A 277 16.21 -3.86 3.11
N VAL A 278 16.58 -3.95 1.85
CA VAL A 278 17.14 -2.86 1.06
C VAL A 278 16.10 -2.54 -0.01
N GLU A 279 15.61 -1.29 -0.06
CA GLU A 279 14.46 -0.90 -0.85
C GLU A 279 14.78 0.28 -1.78
N ASP A 280 14.06 0.37 -2.91
CA ASP A 280 14.15 1.49 -3.84
C ASP A 280 13.70 2.78 -3.16
N THR A 281 14.48 3.84 -3.33
CA THR A 281 14.26 5.12 -2.68
C THR A 281 13.43 6.04 -3.56
N ARG A 282 12.35 6.58 -3.01
CA ARG A 282 11.56 7.65 -3.62
C ARG A 282 11.27 8.71 -2.58
N PHE A 283 11.45 9.98 -2.93
CA PHE A 283 11.12 11.10 -2.06
C PHE A 283 10.58 12.29 -2.83
N ILE A 284 9.89 13.16 -2.11
CA ILE A 284 9.29 14.39 -2.62
C ILE A 284 10.01 15.55 -1.95
N ILE A 285 10.50 16.49 -2.76
CA ILE A 285 11.22 17.66 -2.29
C ILE A 285 10.51 18.90 -2.78
N ASP A 286 10.15 19.79 -1.86
CA ASP A 286 9.76 21.14 -2.18
C ASP A 286 11.04 21.99 -2.28
N ALA A 287 11.39 22.43 -3.48
CA ALA A 287 12.60 23.23 -3.68
C ALA A 287 12.37 24.71 -3.33
N PRO A 288 13.41 25.43 -2.86
CA PRO A 288 13.34 26.87 -2.67
C PRO A 288 12.95 27.59 -3.96
N THR A 289 12.18 28.68 -3.85
CA THR A 289 11.76 29.47 -5.01
C THR A 289 12.95 29.95 -5.82
N GLY A 290 12.91 29.72 -7.13
CA GLY A 290 13.98 30.10 -8.06
C GLY A 290 15.15 29.10 -8.10
N ILE A 291 15.16 28.07 -7.28
CA ILE A 291 16.14 26.99 -7.33
C ILE A 291 15.56 25.86 -8.16
N THR A 292 16.15 25.59 -9.31
CA THR A 292 15.84 24.42 -10.13
C THR A 292 16.82 23.29 -9.82
N GLY A 293 16.36 22.04 -9.91
CA GLY A 293 17.20 20.89 -9.63
C GLY A 293 16.41 19.58 -9.71
N GLU A 294 17.06 18.51 -9.37
CA GLU A 294 16.49 17.15 -9.41
C GLU A 294 16.73 16.45 -8.08
N ALA A 295 15.76 15.67 -7.67
CA ALA A 295 15.97 14.71 -6.57
C ALA A 295 16.97 13.63 -7.01
N ARG A 296 17.85 13.22 -6.10
CA ARG A 296 18.90 12.21 -6.33
C ARG A 296 18.88 11.18 -5.24
N ASN A 297 18.97 9.90 -5.62
CA ASN A 297 19.01 8.75 -4.73
C ASN A 297 20.47 8.33 -4.47
N PRO A 298 21.15 8.85 -3.46
CA PRO A 298 22.55 8.53 -3.20
C PRO A 298 22.74 7.13 -2.59
N SER A 299 21.69 6.57 -1.99
CA SER A 299 21.69 5.21 -1.42
C SER A 299 20.26 4.64 -1.43
N PRO A 300 20.10 3.30 -1.38
CA PRO A 300 18.80 2.70 -1.13
C PRO A 300 18.31 3.02 0.29
N ASP A 301 16.99 2.82 0.49
CA ASP A 301 16.39 2.83 1.83
C ASP A 301 16.76 1.53 2.57
N PHE A 302 17.15 1.63 3.83
CA PHE A 302 17.38 0.49 4.72
C PHE A 302 16.20 0.40 5.69
N VAL A 303 15.47 -0.70 5.62
CA VAL A 303 14.24 -0.90 6.38
C VAL A 303 14.32 -2.20 7.16
N GLY A 304 13.82 -2.18 8.38
CA GLY A 304 13.69 -3.41 9.16
C GLY A 304 12.49 -3.34 10.09
N HIS A 305 11.93 -4.51 10.42
CA HIS A 305 10.92 -4.60 11.46
C HIS A 305 11.10 -5.82 12.34
N LEU A 306 10.61 -5.68 13.57
CA LEU A 306 10.33 -6.76 14.50
C LEU A 306 8.81 -6.89 14.62
N ARG A 307 8.29 -8.09 14.38
CA ARG A 307 6.87 -8.41 14.47
C ARG A 307 6.66 -9.57 15.43
N LEU A 308 5.78 -9.36 16.40
CA LEU A 308 5.33 -10.37 17.35
C LEU A 308 3.87 -10.72 17.03
N ASP A 309 3.65 -11.99 16.67
CA ASP A 309 2.32 -12.56 16.41
C ASP A 309 1.91 -13.42 17.61
N ARG A 310 0.74 -13.17 18.18
CA ARG A 310 0.13 -13.93 19.27
C ARG A 310 -1.32 -14.21 18.93
N GLU A 311 -1.91 -15.20 19.59
CA GLU A 311 -3.27 -15.67 19.31
C GLU A 311 -4.33 -14.55 19.19
N ARG A 312 -4.22 -13.50 19.98
CA ARG A 312 -5.18 -12.38 20.00
C ARG A 312 -4.56 -11.02 19.73
N ALA A 313 -3.25 -10.96 19.52
CA ALA A 313 -2.53 -9.70 19.38
C ALA A 313 -1.39 -9.82 18.38
N GLN A 314 -1.24 -8.81 17.56
CA GLN A 314 -0.06 -8.63 16.73
C GLN A 314 0.51 -7.24 16.99
N ILE A 315 1.83 -7.15 17.11
CA ILE A 315 2.54 -5.88 17.30
C ILE A 315 3.74 -5.88 16.34
N GLN A 316 3.92 -4.78 15.62
CA GLN A 316 5.11 -4.58 14.80
C GLN A 316 5.77 -3.25 15.13
N VAL A 317 7.08 -3.25 15.19
CA VAL A 317 7.92 -2.05 15.25
C VAL A 317 8.83 -2.05 14.05
N ALA A 318 8.62 -1.10 13.15
CA ALA A 318 9.43 -0.93 11.96
C ALA A 318 10.29 0.33 12.03
N SER A 319 11.49 0.26 11.47
CA SER A 319 12.44 1.36 11.37
C SER A 319 12.89 1.56 9.93
N LEU A 320 13.10 2.81 9.56
CA LEU A 320 13.58 3.23 8.26
C LEU A 320 14.79 4.16 8.44
N PHE A 321 15.83 3.91 7.66
CA PHE A 321 16.95 4.84 7.47
C PHE A 321 17.15 5.07 5.97
N ARG A 322 17.30 6.35 5.58
CA ARG A 322 17.46 6.75 4.19
C ARG A 322 18.32 8.01 4.06
N VAL A 323 18.79 8.27 2.84
CA VAL A 323 19.52 9.50 2.52
C VAL A 323 18.76 10.25 1.42
N VAL A 324 18.19 11.39 1.79
CA VAL A 324 17.49 12.28 0.85
C VAL A 324 18.54 13.16 0.16
N GLY A 325 18.53 13.18 -1.17
CA GLY A 325 19.44 13.95 -2.01
C GLY A 325 18.73 14.92 -2.93
N PHE A 326 19.30 16.10 -3.10
CA PHE A 326 18.85 17.10 -4.07
C PHE A 326 20.05 17.67 -4.81
N GLN A 327 19.98 17.74 -6.13
CA GLN A 327 21.01 18.34 -6.96
C GLN A 327 20.48 19.62 -7.60
N PRO A 328 20.82 20.81 -7.08
CA PRO A 328 20.55 22.06 -7.78
C PRO A 328 21.24 22.08 -9.15
N THR A 329 20.62 22.72 -10.13
CA THR A 329 21.17 22.80 -11.50
C THR A 329 22.58 23.39 -11.50
N GLY A 330 23.55 22.62 -12.02
CA GLY A 330 24.96 23.03 -12.08
C GLY A 330 25.72 22.99 -10.76
N GLN A 331 25.14 22.41 -9.69
CA GLN A 331 25.75 22.30 -8.36
C GLN A 331 25.96 20.84 -7.95
N PRO A 332 26.82 20.56 -6.97
CA PRO A 332 26.95 19.23 -6.35
C PRO A 332 25.64 18.79 -5.67
N VAL A 333 25.47 17.47 -5.51
CA VAL A 333 24.36 16.89 -4.76
C VAL A 333 24.46 17.26 -3.27
N ILE A 334 23.37 17.78 -2.72
CA ILE A 334 23.20 18.04 -1.29
C ILE A 334 22.46 16.83 -0.70
N THR A 335 22.94 16.28 0.41
CA THR A 335 22.34 15.12 1.05
C THR A 335 21.98 15.38 2.50
N ARG A 336 20.95 14.69 3.00
CA ARG A 336 20.54 14.67 4.41
C ARG A 336 20.15 13.24 4.80
N SER A 337 20.61 12.79 5.96
CA SER A 337 20.19 11.51 6.55
C SER A 337 18.80 11.67 7.16
N ALA A 338 17.88 10.80 6.80
CA ALA A 338 16.51 10.78 7.25
C ALA A 338 16.20 9.45 7.95
N TRP A 339 15.21 9.45 8.82
CA TRP A 339 14.83 8.28 9.60
C TRP A 339 13.35 8.28 9.94
N GLY A 340 12.80 7.09 10.19
CA GLY A 340 11.42 6.92 10.61
C GLY A 340 11.21 5.71 11.49
N LEU A 341 10.20 5.79 12.35
CA LEU A 341 9.69 4.68 13.16
C LEU A 341 8.20 4.54 12.92
N ASN A 342 7.74 3.30 12.81
CA ASN A 342 6.34 2.94 12.65
C ASN A 342 5.98 1.85 13.67
N PHE A 343 5.09 2.18 14.60
CA PHE A 343 4.54 1.27 15.60
C PHE A 343 3.12 0.91 15.20
N THR A 344 2.86 -0.37 15.04
CA THR A 344 1.53 -0.86 14.69
C THR A 344 1.08 -1.94 15.66
N GLY A 345 -0.21 -2.07 15.80
CA GLY A 345 -0.79 -3.11 16.64
C GLY A 345 -2.20 -3.47 16.18
N VAL A 346 -2.49 -4.75 16.32
CA VAL A 346 -3.81 -5.34 16.11
C VAL A 346 -4.17 -6.15 17.32
N TYR A 347 -5.41 -6.04 17.78
CA TYR A 347 -5.91 -6.81 18.92
C TYR A 347 -7.32 -7.31 18.67
N LEU A 348 -7.54 -8.61 18.86
CA LEU A 348 -8.86 -9.24 18.85
C LEU A 348 -9.52 -9.06 20.21
N VAL A 349 -10.37 -8.05 20.32
CA VAL A 349 -11.15 -7.77 21.55
C VAL A 349 -12.11 -8.92 21.82
N THR A 350 -12.80 -9.39 20.77
CA THR A 350 -13.63 -10.59 20.75
C THR A 350 -13.33 -11.37 19.46
N GLU A 351 -13.91 -12.53 19.27
CA GLU A 351 -13.81 -13.29 18.01
C GLU A 351 -14.39 -12.54 16.79
N THR A 352 -15.28 -11.58 17.03
CA THR A 352 -15.95 -10.78 16.00
C THR A 352 -15.46 -9.35 15.91
N THR A 353 -14.62 -8.87 16.85
CA THR A 353 -14.18 -7.48 16.92
C THR A 353 -12.67 -7.38 16.96
N LYS A 354 -12.11 -6.74 15.96
CA LYS A 354 -10.70 -6.40 15.82
C LYS A 354 -10.52 -4.89 15.99
N VAL A 355 -9.55 -4.47 16.79
CA VAL A 355 -9.07 -3.09 16.84
C VAL A 355 -7.65 -3.04 16.29
N TYR A 356 -7.29 -1.93 15.66
CA TYR A 356 -5.96 -1.73 15.11
C TYR A 356 -5.52 -0.28 15.29
N SER A 357 -4.22 -0.08 15.36
CA SER A 357 -3.63 1.25 15.50
C SER A 357 -2.28 1.34 14.82
N GLN A 358 -1.89 2.56 14.48
CA GLN A 358 -0.58 2.90 13.96
C GLN A 358 -0.12 4.23 14.54
N ILE A 359 1.18 4.35 14.84
CA ILE A 359 1.87 5.60 15.18
C ILE A 359 3.13 5.66 14.34
N LEU A 360 3.23 6.68 13.50
CA LEU A 360 4.31 6.93 12.56
C LEU A 360 4.98 8.24 12.90
N PHE A 361 6.31 8.27 13.02
CA PHE A 361 7.04 9.52 13.20
C PHE A 361 8.48 9.42 12.69
N GLY A 362 9.06 10.56 12.35
CA GLY A 362 10.43 10.68 11.86
C GLY A 362 10.68 12.00 11.13
N GLU A 363 11.77 12.06 10.40
CA GLU A 363 12.15 13.19 9.56
C GLU A 363 12.50 12.71 8.16
N GLY A 364 11.97 13.38 7.12
CA GLY A 364 12.22 13.02 5.73
C GLY A 364 11.55 11.70 5.30
N ILE A 365 10.34 11.44 5.81
CA ILE A 365 9.55 10.24 5.54
C ILE A 365 8.16 10.56 4.96
N GLY A 366 7.89 11.82 4.63
CA GLY A 366 6.59 12.28 4.11
C GLY A 366 6.14 11.52 2.86
N SER A 367 7.08 11.17 1.97
CA SER A 367 6.78 10.44 0.74
C SER A 367 6.21 9.03 0.96
N TYR A 368 6.32 8.46 2.15
CA TYR A 368 5.62 7.23 2.51
C TYR A 368 4.10 7.42 2.64
N ARG A 369 3.64 8.68 2.61
CA ARG A 369 2.23 9.10 2.58
C ARG A 369 1.96 10.21 1.55
N ASP A 370 2.73 10.25 0.46
CA ASP A 370 2.62 11.23 -0.63
C ASP A 370 2.72 12.70 -0.18
N LEU A 371 3.46 12.94 0.92
CA LEU A 371 3.80 14.25 1.47
C LEU A 371 5.27 14.58 1.22
N PRO A 372 5.68 15.86 1.25
CA PRO A 372 7.08 16.23 1.12
C PRO A 372 7.97 15.66 2.23
N ASP A 373 9.18 15.23 1.86
CA ASP A 373 10.25 14.79 2.77
C ASP A 373 11.13 15.95 3.21
N ALA A 374 11.28 16.96 2.36
CA ALA A 374 12.11 18.13 2.59
C ALA A 374 11.47 19.38 1.99
N ALA A 375 11.75 20.52 2.61
CA ALA A 375 11.26 21.84 2.18
C ALA A 375 12.30 22.94 2.42
N PRO A 376 12.11 24.15 1.85
CA PRO A 376 13.02 25.27 2.05
C PRO A 376 13.11 25.69 3.53
N THR A 377 14.32 25.86 4.05
CA THR A 377 14.61 26.41 5.39
C THR A 377 15.23 27.80 5.32
N ALA A 378 15.73 28.21 4.15
CA ALA A 378 16.21 29.52 3.80
C ALA A 378 16.03 29.75 2.29
N VAL A 379 16.41 30.92 1.77
CA VAL A 379 16.28 31.26 0.35
C VAL A 379 16.97 30.25 -0.58
N ASP A 380 18.10 29.70 -0.14
CA ASP A 380 18.95 28.78 -0.90
C ASP A 380 19.22 27.43 -0.19
N GLN A 381 18.50 27.14 0.87
CA GLN A 381 18.70 25.94 1.70
C GLN A 381 17.40 25.16 1.88
N GLY A 382 17.56 23.83 1.98
CA GLY A 382 16.49 22.91 2.31
C GLY A 382 16.84 22.04 3.52
N GLY A 383 15.82 21.63 4.26
CA GLY A 383 15.89 20.74 5.41
C GLY A 383 14.81 19.67 5.35
N LEU A 384 15.04 18.60 6.10
CA LEU A 384 14.05 17.53 6.25
C LEU A 384 12.85 18.06 7.04
N LEU A 385 11.67 17.55 6.68
CA LEU A 385 10.44 17.86 7.40
C LEU A 385 10.17 16.76 8.44
N PRO A 386 9.96 17.14 9.72
CA PRO A 386 9.40 16.23 10.71
C PRO A 386 7.99 15.82 10.32
N MET A 387 7.65 14.55 10.57
CA MET A 387 6.31 14.03 10.35
C MET A 387 5.85 13.25 11.57
N PHE A 388 4.59 13.43 11.97
CA PHE A 388 3.91 12.64 12.96
C PHE A 388 2.54 12.23 12.44
N GLY A 389 2.26 10.92 12.43
CA GLY A 389 0.98 10.38 12.01
C GLY A 389 0.45 9.35 13.00
N TRP A 390 -0.85 9.30 13.15
CA TRP A 390 -1.47 8.25 13.95
C TRP A 390 -2.83 7.84 13.40
N MET A 391 -3.20 6.61 13.68
CA MET A 391 -4.45 6.00 13.26
C MET A 391 -4.96 5.07 14.34
N ILE A 392 -6.27 5.04 14.49
CA ILE A 392 -6.99 4.03 15.26
C ILE A 392 -8.24 3.61 14.51
N GLY A 393 -8.57 2.34 14.57
CA GLY A 393 -9.78 1.83 13.96
C GLY A 393 -10.24 0.51 14.55
N ALA A 394 -11.43 0.10 14.13
CA ALA A 394 -12.03 -1.16 14.54
C ALA A 394 -12.82 -1.76 13.39
N THR A 395 -12.77 -3.07 13.28
CA THR A 395 -13.65 -3.87 12.43
C THR A 395 -14.51 -4.76 13.31
N HIS A 396 -15.82 -4.78 13.04
CA HIS A 396 -16.77 -5.63 13.75
C HIS A 396 -17.57 -6.48 12.75
N ASN A 397 -17.55 -7.78 12.94
CA ASN A 397 -18.39 -8.73 12.19
C ASN A 397 -19.69 -8.96 12.98
N TRP A 398 -20.80 -8.41 12.49
CA TRP A 398 -22.12 -8.55 13.10
C TRP A 398 -22.65 -9.98 12.97
N ASN A 399 -22.32 -10.63 11.87
CA ASN A 399 -22.58 -12.04 11.56
C ASN A 399 -21.64 -12.47 10.41
N GLU A 400 -21.83 -13.68 9.87
CA GLU A 400 -21.00 -14.24 8.78
C GLU A 400 -21.08 -13.43 7.47
N SER A 401 -22.14 -12.66 7.26
CA SER A 401 -22.36 -11.90 6.01
C SER A 401 -22.33 -10.38 6.18
N LEU A 402 -22.25 -9.84 7.38
CA LEU A 402 -22.34 -8.40 7.62
C LEU A 402 -21.21 -7.93 8.52
N SER A 403 -20.44 -6.96 8.06
CA SER A 403 -19.35 -6.32 8.82
C SER A 403 -19.39 -4.80 8.70
N SER A 404 -18.74 -4.13 9.63
CA SER A 404 -18.50 -2.69 9.59
C SER A 404 -17.07 -2.37 10.01
N ASN A 405 -16.55 -1.27 9.48
CA ASN A 405 -15.26 -0.75 9.86
C ASN A 405 -15.39 0.75 10.18
N PHE A 406 -14.64 1.19 11.18
CA PHE A 406 -14.47 2.59 11.52
C PHE A 406 -12.98 2.90 11.65
N THR A 407 -12.54 4.02 11.08
CA THR A 407 -11.15 4.49 11.16
C THR A 407 -11.11 5.99 11.34
N TYR A 408 -10.25 6.45 12.24
CA TYR A 408 -9.87 7.86 12.34
C TYR A 408 -8.35 7.97 12.30
N ALA A 409 -7.85 8.98 11.60
CA ALA A 409 -6.41 9.21 11.43
C ALA A 409 -6.08 10.69 11.24
N GLN A 410 -4.85 11.03 11.61
CA GLN A 410 -4.29 12.35 11.43
C GLN A 410 -2.81 12.26 11.05
N ASN A 411 -2.38 13.14 10.14
CA ASN A 411 -0.98 13.41 9.85
C ASN A 411 -0.69 14.87 10.11
N ASP A 412 0.41 15.13 10.81
CA ASP A 412 1.01 16.45 11.03
C ASP A 412 2.38 16.48 10.35
N LEU A 413 2.60 17.43 9.48
CA LEU A 413 3.87 17.65 8.80
C LEU A 413 4.51 18.93 9.36
N GLY A 414 5.75 18.84 9.81
CA GLY A 414 6.48 20.01 10.26
C GLY A 414 6.64 21.04 9.14
N THR A 415 6.59 22.31 9.50
CA THR A 415 6.63 23.41 8.53
C THR A 415 7.86 24.29 8.72
N THR A 416 8.22 25.01 7.66
CA THR A 416 9.31 26.00 7.69
C THR A 416 8.80 27.37 7.24
N ALA A 417 9.49 28.44 7.66
CA ALA A 417 9.12 29.81 7.29
C ALA A 417 9.28 30.13 5.79
N PHE A 418 9.95 29.25 5.04
CA PHE A 418 10.23 29.43 3.60
C PHE A 418 9.42 28.50 2.70
N GLN A 419 8.54 27.69 3.29
CA GLN A 419 7.58 26.91 2.53
C GLN A 419 6.51 27.80 1.89
N ASN A 420 5.86 27.25 0.83
CA ASN A 420 4.67 27.90 0.28
C ASN A 420 3.56 27.90 1.34
N PRO A 421 2.94 29.05 1.63
CA PRO A 421 1.85 29.14 2.59
C PRO A 421 0.66 28.20 2.30
N ASN A 422 0.51 27.76 1.05
CA ASN A 422 -0.55 26.83 0.61
C ASN A 422 -0.14 25.36 0.66
N ASP A 423 1.10 25.04 1.10
CA ASP A 423 1.49 23.65 1.32
C ASP A 423 0.75 23.03 2.50
N VAL A 424 0.70 21.70 2.51
CA VAL A 424 0.00 20.93 3.55
C VAL A 424 0.79 21.00 4.85
N ASP A 425 0.11 21.37 5.93
CA ASP A 425 0.57 21.29 7.32
C ASP A 425 -0.02 20.04 8.02
N GLN A 426 -1.33 19.83 7.88
CA GLN A 426 -2.04 18.76 8.55
C GLN A 426 -3.15 18.19 7.68
N THR A 427 -3.40 16.89 7.80
CA THR A 427 -4.58 16.22 7.22
C THR A 427 -5.24 15.33 8.25
N THR A 428 -6.58 15.24 8.21
CA THR A 428 -7.36 14.28 8.98
C THR A 428 -8.18 13.39 8.05
N TYR A 429 -8.52 12.21 8.53
CA TYR A 429 -9.32 11.24 7.79
C TYR A 429 -10.23 10.48 8.74
N LEU A 430 -11.47 10.31 8.34
CA LEU A 430 -12.44 9.48 9.01
C LEU A 430 -13.16 8.63 7.96
N SER A 431 -13.29 7.35 8.21
CA SER A 431 -14.16 6.46 7.43
C SER A 431 -15.05 5.63 8.33
N ALA A 432 -16.26 5.37 7.84
CA ALA A 432 -17.20 4.44 8.45
C ALA A 432 -17.94 3.70 7.35
N ASN A 433 -17.94 2.36 7.37
CA ASN A 433 -18.60 1.57 6.35
C ASN A 433 -19.46 0.45 6.93
N LEU A 434 -20.34 -0.04 6.07
CA LEU A 434 -21.11 -1.24 6.26
C LEU A 434 -20.97 -2.10 5.01
N ILE A 435 -20.59 -3.36 5.17
CA ILE A 435 -20.28 -4.26 4.07
C ILE A 435 -21.06 -5.55 4.27
N TRP A 436 -21.84 -5.91 3.24
CA TRP A 436 -22.68 -7.09 3.19
C TRP A 436 -22.18 -8.06 2.12
N SER A 437 -22.04 -9.31 2.49
CA SER A 437 -21.65 -10.43 1.62
C SER A 437 -22.85 -11.35 1.40
N PRO A 438 -23.74 -11.02 0.44
CA PRO A 438 -24.98 -11.78 0.22
C PRO A 438 -24.74 -13.19 -0.32
N LEU A 439 -23.63 -13.39 -0.98
CA LEU A 439 -23.23 -14.65 -1.60
C LEU A 439 -21.72 -14.84 -1.37
N GLU A 440 -21.25 -16.09 -1.47
CA GLU A 440 -19.82 -16.34 -1.52
C GLU A 440 -19.18 -15.52 -2.65
N ARG A 441 -18.06 -14.85 -2.35
CA ARG A 441 -17.29 -14.01 -3.30
C ARG A 441 -18.02 -12.77 -3.84
N VAL A 442 -19.18 -12.41 -3.30
CA VAL A 442 -19.88 -11.17 -3.67
C VAL A 442 -20.00 -10.28 -2.44
N LYS A 443 -19.52 -9.04 -2.54
CA LYS A 443 -19.62 -8.04 -1.47
C LYS A 443 -20.23 -6.78 -2.01
N VAL A 444 -21.11 -6.18 -1.22
CA VAL A 444 -21.71 -4.87 -1.47
C VAL A 444 -21.48 -4.02 -0.24
N GLY A 445 -20.95 -2.82 -0.41
CA GLY A 445 -20.68 -1.95 0.74
C GLY A 445 -21.01 -0.50 0.47
N VAL A 446 -21.25 0.22 1.57
CA VAL A 446 -21.41 1.67 1.57
C VAL A 446 -20.44 2.24 2.59
N GLU A 447 -19.72 3.30 2.22
CA GLU A 447 -18.74 3.98 3.06
C GLU A 447 -18.97 5.48 3.05
N TYR A 448 -18.98 6.07 4.23
CA TYR A 448 -18.92 7.51 4.41
C TYR A 448 -17.49 7.91 4.77
N LEU A 449 -17.00 8.95 4.12
CA LEU A 449 -15.67 9.49 4.27
C LEU A 449 -15.77 10.98 4.61
N TYR A 450 -14.95 11.40 5.56
CA TYR A 450 -14.73 12.79 5.90
C TYR A 450 -13.24 13.07 6.04
N GLY A 451 -12.79 14.19 5.51
CA GLY A 451 -11.40 14.59 5.63
C GLY A 451 -11.23 16.09 5.69
N THR A 452 -10.10 16.50 6.27
CA THR A 452 -9.70 17.91 6.29
C THR A 452 -8.26 18.06 5.79
N ARG A 453 -7.99 19.21 5.22
CA ARG A 453 -6.65 19.69 4.91
C ARG A 453 -6.47 21.05 5.54
N LYS A 454 -5.35 21.24 6.26
CA LYS A 454 -4.87 22.51 6.78
C LYS A 454 -3.56 22.86 6.08
N ASN A 455 -3.44 24.09 5.63
CA ASN A 455 -2.23 24.61 5.01
C ASN A 455 -1.32 25.30 6.02
N VAL A 456 -0.06 25.54 5.64
CA VAL A 456 0.95 26.24 6.44
C VAL A 456 0.48 27.62 6.90
N ASN A 457 -0.30 28.35 6.09
CA ASN A 457 -0.92 29.64 6.44
C ASN A 457 -2.12 29.52 7.40
N GLY A 458 -2.47 28.32 7.84
CA GLY A 458 -3.59 28.04 8.74
C GLY A 458 -4.96 27.96 8.07
N ALA A 459 -5.07 28.22 6.75
CA ALA A 459 -6.31 28.05 6.02
C ALA A 459 -6.71 26.56 5.93
N MET A 460 -8.02 26.27 6.01
CA MET A 460 -8.55 24.91 6.07
C MET A 460 -9.58 24.65 4.98
N GLY A 461 -9.58 23.42 4.47
CA GLY A 461 -10.63 22.86 3.63
C GLY A 461 -11.10 21.53 4.19
N ASP A 462 -12.33 21.15 3.89
CA ASP A 462 -12.91 19.87 4.24
C ASP A 462 -13.68 19.25 3.08
N ALA A 463 -13.83 17.94 3.10
CA ALA A 463 -14.62 17.20 2.13
C ALA A 463 -15.37 16.05 2.77
N HIS A 464 -16.57 15.80 2.24
CA HIS A 464 -17.44 14.68 2.56
C HIS A 464 -17.69 13.86 1.32
N ARG A 465 -17.62 12.54 1.43
CA ARG A 465 -17.88 11.59 0.35
C ARG A 465 -18.80 10.47 0.82
N LEU A 466 -19.67 10.04 -0.05
CA LEU A 466 -20.38 8.75 0.06
C LEU A 466 -19.92 7.86 -1.10
N GLN A 467 -19.50 6.65 -0.77
CA GLN A 467 -19.08 5.66 -1.76
C GLN A 467 -19.91 4.39 -1.58
N ALA A 468 -20.38 3.81 -2.68
CA ALA A 468 -20.97 2.47 -2.73
C ALA A 468 -20.14 1.60 -3.65
N SER A 469 -19.82 0.38 -3.21
CA SER A 469 -18.94 -0.53 -3.95
C SER A 469 -19.59 -1.89 -4.12
N PHE A 470 -19.43 -2.47 -5.31
CA PHE A 470 -19.79 -3.86 -5.64
C PHE A 470 -18.50 -4.60 -5.98
N ILE A 471 -18.25 -5.70 -5.29
CA ILE A 471 -17.01 -6.48 -5.41
C ILE A 471 -17.37 -7.92 -5.72
N PHE A 472 -16.73 -8.48 -6.75
CA PHE A 472 -16.85 -9.85 -7.18
C PHE A 472 -15.46 -10.48 -7.15
N ASP A 473 -15.16 -11.28 -6.13
CA ASP A 473 -13.87 -11.94 -5.99
C ASP A 473 -13.75 -13.08 -7.02
N LEU A 474 -12.60 -13.19 -7.68
CA LEU A 474 -12.29 -14.31 -8.58
C LEU A 474 -12.16 -15.62 -7.80
N PRO A 475 -12.40 -16.77 -8.44
CA PRO A 475 -12.35 -18.09 -7.80
C PRO A 475 -11.02 -18.42 -7.18
#